data_98957cda159ba9fe5624ea6023fba717
#
_entry.id   98957cda159ba9fe5624ea6023fba717
#
_cell.length_a   1.000
_cell.length_b   1.000
_cell.length_c   1.000
_cell.angle_alpha   90.00
_cell.angle_beta   90.00
_cell.angle_gamma   90.00
#
_symmetry.space_group_name_H-M   'P 1'
#
loop_
_entity.id
_entity.type
_entity.pdbx_description
1 polymer ?
#
loop_
_entity_poly.entity_id
_entity_poly.type
_entity_poly.pdbx_seq_one_letter_code
_entity_poly.pdbx_strand_id
1 'polypeptide(L)'
;MFTKKNWICLILIIFEIFSAYALFSGLINMAEGKTYPYLWYGGTLCVLGLALIFVYLMSNILAHLNLSDLLPLGDRRSVIIERIVVGVVILASAILRIWVIERFPILPSSDYQVYFQVAELLSKGKLGTSDYCSYIAEFPHVVGFPFILSLLFRITGPSLKAGLYFNMAASLLSVFLTYRISRTLCGRLGGVIALLAAAFWPSQILYGTILASEPVFTCMFLFCIWLFIYLFRYPAKLNHIEGSIILCVLLGVLISLTNAVRPQAIILLIAVILCLITMRVQFDKSEKMLNGKLRCAACQGWFRALIILFSFMICSQLVSTAISKTIAYELPGMSTSFGFNLMVGVHIDAKGAWNQQDADFLTNQFAATHSAEKAHQACLSVALSRIKSNPIGVLNLSLEKFTFLWGNDDYAASWATFLLDQQGNLTSERQHLIQTITPWNNDIYLVTLFLSAVLGMRSFKQREIGPTHVLMLIFIGTALLHMILEWQNRYHYFVLPVFMILASMAFADIYHEAVHSRMKSS
;
A
#
# COMPACT_ATOMS: atom_id res chain seq x y z
N MET A 1 -24.52 -16.42 16.14
CA MET A 1 -23.20 -15.90 16.54
C MET A 1 -22.17 -16.35 15.52
N PHE A 2 -21.52 -15.42 14.81
CA PHE A 2 -20.49 -15.76 13.80
C PHE A 2 -19.30 -16.45 14.47
N THR A 3 -18.97 -17.65 14.03
CA THR A 3 -17.80 -18.37 14.53
C THR A 3 -16.52 -17.80 13.89
N LYS A 4 -15.36 -18.04 14.51
CA LYS A 4 -14.04 -17.67 13.96
C LYS A 4 -13.85 -18.19 12.52
N LYS A 5 -14.33 -19.41 12.23
CA LYS A 5 -14.29 -20.01 10.88
C LYS A 5 -15.11 -19.19 9.87
N ASN A 6 -16.27 -18.66 10.29
CA ASN A 6 -17.13 -17.88 9.40
C ASN A 6 -16.46 -16.53 9.01
N TRP A 7 -15.75 -15.88 9.94
CA TRP A 7 -15.00 -14.66 9.64
C TRP A 7 -13.87 -14.90 8.64
N ILE A 8 -13.12 -16.00 8.79
CA ILE A 8 -12.07 -16.37 7.83
C ILE A 8 -12.68 -16.59 6.46
N CYS A 9 -13.72 -17.42 6.38
CA CYS A 9 -14.39 -17.69 5.11
C CYS A 9 -14.90 -16.40 4.46
N LEU A 10 -15.45 -15.47 5.24
CA LEU A 10 -15.95 -14.20 4.72
C LEU A 10 -14.81 -13.35 4.13
N ILE A 11 -13.68 -13.18 4.85
CA ILE A 11 -12.51 -12.45 4.36
C ILE A 11 -12.00 -13.08 3.05
N LEU A 12 -11.84 -14.41 3.04
CA LEU A 12 -11.35 -15.12 1.86
C LEU A 12 -12.32 -15.00 0.68
N ILE A 13 -13.63 -15.13 0.90
CA ILE A 13 -14.64 -14.98 -0.17
C ILE A 13 -14.59 -13.57 -0.75
N ILE A 14 -14.56 -12.54 0.08
CA ILE A 14 -14.49 -11.15 -0.40
C ILE A 14 -13.17 -10.90 -1.15
N PHE A 15 -12.06 -11.42 -0.62
CA PHE A 15 -10.75 -11.31 -1.26
C PHE A 15 -10.76 -11.96 -2.65
N GLU A 16 -11.33 -13.17 -2.79
CA GLU A 16 -11.43 -13.88 -4.08
C GLU A 16 -12.36 -13.16 -5.07
N ILE A 17 -13.50 -12.65 -4.61
CA ILE A 17 -14.41 -11.89 -5.46
C ILE A 17 -13.70 -10.65 -6.01
N PHE A 18 -13.01 -9.89 -5.16
CA PHE A 18 -12.30 -8.70 -5.60
C PHE A 18 -11.10 -9.03 -6.48
N SER A 19 -10.34 -10.08 -6.17
CA SER A 19 -9.23 -10.53 -7.01
C SER A 19 -9.69 -10.99 -8.38
N ALA A 20 -10.78 -11.78 -8.44
CA ALA A 20 -11.37 -12.22 -9.70
C ALA A 20 -11.91 -11.04 -10.52
N TYR A 21 -12.56 -10.06 -9.87
CA TYR A 21 -13.07 -8.87 -10.56
C TYR A 21 -11.93 -7.97 -11.06
N ALA A 22 -10.84 -7.80 -10.29
CA ALA A 22 -9.66 -7.06 -10.74
C ALA A 22 -8.97 -7.75 -11.94
N LEU A 23 -8.83 -9.08 -11.90
CA LEU A 23 -8.32 -9.84 -13.04
C LEU A 23 -9.19 -9.70 -14.28
N PHE A 24 -10.50 -9.82 -14.13
CA PHE A 24 -11.46 -9.64 -15.24
C PHE A 24 -11.39 -8.21 -15.81
N SER A 25 -11.32 -7.20 -14.94
CA SER A 25 -11.13 -5.80 -15.35
C SER A 25 -9.82 -5.60 -16.13
N GLY A 26 -8.73 -6.25 -15.69
CA GLY A 26 -7.45 -6.22 -16.39
C GLY A 26 -7.51 -6.84 -17.79
N LEU A 27 -8.21 -7.96 -17.93
CA LEU A 27 -8.45 -8.59 -19.23
C LEU A 27 -9.20 -7.66 -20.19
N ILE A 28 -10.24 -6.97 -19.70
CA ILE A 28 -11.01 -6.00 -20.49
C ILE A 28 -10.11 -4.83 -20.90
N ASN A 29 -9.40 -4.22 -19.97
CA ASN A 29 -8.55 -3.06 -20.24
C ASN A 29 -7.44 -3.38 -21.27
N MET A 30 -6.86 -4.58 -21.22
CA MET A 30 -5.85 -5.00 -22.19
C MET A 30 -6.41 -5.20 -23.60
N ALA A 31 -7.69 -5.51 -23.72
CA ALA A 31 -8.37 -5.72 -25.00
C ALA A 31 -9.05 -4.46 -25.55
N GLU A 32 -9.26 -3.45 -24.71
CA GLU A 32 -9.92 -2.20 -25.10
C GLU A 32 -9.13 -1.47 -26.18
N GLY A 33 -9.83 -1.02 -27.23
CA GLY A 33 -9.21 -0.35 -28.36
C GLY A 33 -8.44 -1.26 -29.32
N LYS A 34 -8.47 -2.59 -29.14
CA LYS A 34 -7.83 -3.56 -30.05
C LYS A 34 -8.78 -4.03 -31.14
N THR A 35 -8.25 -4.26 -32.32
CA THR A 35 -9.03 -4.73 -33.49
C THR A 35 -9.65 -6.11 -33.25
N TYR A 36 -8.98 -6.96 -32.47
CA TYR A 36 -9.41 -8.33 -32.17
C TYR A 36 -9.35 -8.59 -30.66
N PRO A 37 -10.30 -8.08 -29.86
CA PRO A 37 -10.28 -8.19 -28.38
C PRO A 37 -10.16 -9.64 -27.88
N TYR A 38 -10.84 -10.60 -28.54
CA TYR A 38 -10.83 -12.02 -28.18
C TYR A 38 -9.45 -12.67 -28.26
N LEU A 39 -8.57 -12.21 -29.17
CA LEU A 39 -7.19 -12.69 -29.22
C LEU A 39 -6.38 -12.22 -28.03
N TRP A 40 -6.64 -11.01 -27.53
CA TRP A 40 -6.01 -10.47 -26.34
C TRP A 40 -6.49 -11.16 -25.07
N TYR A 41 -7.79 -11.44 -24.94
CA TYR A 41 -8.32 -12.27 -23.84
C TYR A 41 -7.67 -13.65 -23.84
N GLY A 42 -7.63 -14.31 -24.99
CA GLY A 42 -6.99 -15.62 -25.17
C GLY A 42 -5.50 -15.56 -24.84
N GLY A 43 -4.79 -14.54 -25.34
CA GLY A 43 -3.37 -14.31 -25.07
C GLY A 43 -3.08 -14.15 -23.58
N THR A 44 -3.81 -13.29 -22.89
CA THR A 44 -3.60 -13.07 -21.44
C THR A 44 -3.97 -14.31 -20.62
N LEU A 45 -5.05 -15.03 -20.97
CA LEU A 45 -5.37 -16.30 -20.32
C LEU A 45 -4.25 -17.33 -20.54
N CYS A 46 -3.64 -17.37 -21.75
CA CYS A 46 -2.47 -18.18 -22.00
C CYS A 46 -1.27 -17.76 -21.13
N VAL A 47 -1.00 -16.46 -20.98
CA VAL A 47 0.07 -15.94 -20.10
C VAL A 47 -0.17 -16.35 -18.65
N LEU A 48 -1.40 -16.22 -18.13
CA LEU A 48 -1.73 -16.66 -16.78
C LEU A 48 -1.58 -18.18 -16.62
N GLY A 49 -2.02 -18.97 -17.62
CA GLY A 49 -1.86 -20.42 -17.64
C GLY A 49 -0.38 -20.82 -17.69
N LEU A 50 0.41 -20.17 -18.56
CA LEU A 50 1.87 -20.38 -18.66
C LEU A 50 2.58 -19.97 -17.37
N ALA A 51 2.15 -18.90 -16.71
CA ALA A 51 2.71 -18.50 -15.41
C ALA A 51 2.47 -19.57 -14.34
N LEU A 52 1.28 -20.19 -14.28
CA LEU A 52 1.03 -21.31 -13.38
C LEU A 52 1.89 -22.53 -13.71
N ILE A 53 1.97 -22.90 -14.99
CA ILE A 53 2.81 -24.00 -15.45
C ILE A 53 4.28 -23.70 -15.11
N PHE A 54 4.74 -22.49 -15.36
CA PHE A 54 6.09 -22.06 -15.00
C PHE A 54 6.35 -22.16 -13.50
N VAL A 55 5.45 -21.64 -12.67
CA VAL A 55 5.56 -21.73 -11.19
C VAL A 55 5.62 -23.20 -10.77
N TYR A 56 4.75 -24.05 -11.33
CA TYR A 56 4.74 -25.48 -11.03
C TYR A 56 6.03 -26.18 -11.48
N LEU A 57 6.48 -25.95 -12.72
CA LEU A 57 7.72 -26.53 -13.25
C LEU A 57 8.95 -26.05 -12.47
N MET A 58 9.05 -24.75 -12.22
CA MET A 58 10.14 -24.19 -11.42
C MET A 58 10.15 -24.73 -9.99
N SER A 59 8.98 -24.87 -9.37
CA SER A 59 8.87 -25.47 -8.04
C SER A 59 9.36 -26.94 -8.04
N ASN A 60 9.02 -27.71 -9.07
CA ASN A 60 9.53 -29.08 -9.22
C ASN A 60 11.04 -29.12 -9.51
N ILE A 61 11.55 -28.27 -10.41
CA ILE A 61 12.99 -28.18 -10.70
C ILE A 61 13.77 -27.82 -9.43
N LEU A 62 13.32 -26.78 -8.69
CA LEU A 62 13.94 -26.35 -7.44
C LEU A 62 13.87 -27.46 -6.37
N ALA A 63 12.78 -28.23 -6.32
CA ALA A 63 12.65 -29.41 -5.47
C ALA A 63 13.60 -30.54 -5.89
N HIS A 64 13.84 -30.71 -7.21
CA HIS A 64 14.82 -31.65 -7.73
C HIS A 64 16.26 -31.26 -7.43
N LEU A 65 16.58 -29.97 -7.47
CA LEU A 65 17.91 -29.46 -7.15
C LEU A 65 18.23 -29.50 -5.64
N ASN A 66 17.29 -30.03 -4.82
CA ASN A 66 17.44 -30.06 -3.36
C ASN A 66 17.97 -28.73 -2.81
N LEU A 67 17.28 -27.64 -3.14
CA LEU A 67 17.70 -26.30 -2.69
C LEU A 67 17.78 -26.21 -1.15
N SER A 68 17.07 -27.09 -0.45
CA SER A 68 17.21 -27.33 0.99
C SER A 68 18.61 -27.81 1.36
N ASP A 69 19.26 -28.60 0.51
CA ASP A 69 20.61 -29.13 0.73
C ASP A 69 21.69 -28.12 0.29
N LEU A 70 21.40 -27.31 -0.73
CA LEU A 70 22.26 -26.19 -1.12
C LEU A 70 22.22 -25.01 -0.13
N LEU A 71 21.10 -24.84 0.57
CA LEU A 71 20.87 -23.79 1.56
C LEU A 71 20.28 -24.39 2.86
N PRO A 72 21.01 -25.26 3.57
CA PRO A 72 20.50 -25.93 4.77
C PRO A 72 20.02 -24.89 5.80
N LEU A 73 18.85 -25.15 6.38
CA LEU A 73 18.28 -24.31 7.41
C LEU A 73 19.23 -24.29 8.61
N GLY A 74 19.84 -23.12 8.89
CA GLY A 74 20.71 -22.90 10.04
C GLY A 74 22.21 -22.88 9.74
N ASP A 75 22.68 -23.24 8.55
CA ASP A 75 24.09 -23.13 8.21
C ASP A 75 24.51 -21.65 8.02
N ARG A 76 25.66 -21.32 8.62
CA ARG A 76 26.23 -19.96 8.57
C ARG A 76 26.52 -19.50 7.14
N ARG A 77 26.93 -20.43 6.26
CA ARG A 77 27.21 -20.13 4.84
C ARG A 77 25.95 -19.72 4.09
N SER A 78 24.84 -20.43 4.28
CA SER A 78 23.59 -20.12 3.61
C SER A 78 22.99 -18.77 4.02
N VAL A 79 23.20 -18.35 5.29
CA VAL A 79 22.82 -17.01 5.76
C VAL A 79 23.67 -15.93 5.11
N ILE A 80 24.98 -16.19 4.93
CA ILE A 80 25.89 -15.24 4.25
C ILE A 80 25.50 -15.11 2.78
N ILE A 81 25.26 -16.20 2.07
CA ILE A 81 24.82 -16.18 0.66
C ILE A 81 23.51 -15.40 0.51
N GLU A 82 22.52 -15.65 1.37
CA GLU A 82 21.26 -14.90 1.37
C GLU A 82 21.50 -13.39 1.52
N ARG A 83 22.35 -12.98 2.45
CA ARG A 83 22.69 -11.56 2.67
C ARG A 83 23.39 -10.94 1.46
N ILE A 84 24.29 -11.69 0.80
CA ILE A 84 24.97 -11.25 -0.42
C ILE A 84 23.94 -11.07 -1.54
N VAL A 85 23.05 -12.03 -1.76
CA VAL A 85 21.99 -11.94 -2.77
C VAL A 85 21.11 -10.72 -2.53
N VAL A 86 20.66 -10.52 -1.29
CA VAL A 86 19.85 -9.34 -0.92
C VAL A 86 20.62 -8.04 -1.20
N GLY A 87 21.89 -7.97 -0.83
CA GLY A 87 22.73 -6.78 -1.07
C GLY A 87 22.91 -6.49 -2.56
N VAL A 88 23.22 -7.52 -3.35
CA VAL A 88 23.40 -7.40 -4.83
C VAL A 88 22.12 -6.95 -5.51
N VAL A 89 20.96 -7.53 -5.16
CA VAL A 89 19.68 -7.16 -5.75
C VAL A 89 19.28 -5.73 -5.38
N ILE A 90 19.47 -5.31 -4.14
CA ILE A 90 19.21 -3.92 -3.71
C ILE A 90 20.13 -2.95 -4.43
N LEU A 91 21.43 -3.28 -4.57
CA LEU A 91 22.38 -2.45 -5.31
C LEU A 91 22.01 -2.31 -6.79
N ALA A 92 21.67 -3.42 -7.46
CA ALA A 92 21.22 -3.40 -8.84
C ALA A 92 19.93 -2.56 -9.00
N SER A 93 19.00 -2.71 -8.07
CA SER A 93 17.77 -1.92 -8.02
C SER A 93 18.05 -0.42 -7.81
N ALA A 94 19.04 -0.06 -6.98
CA ALA A 94 19.46 1.32 -6.76
C ALA A 94 20.07 1.93 -8.02
N ILE A 95 20.97 1.21 -8.68
CA ILE A 95 21.60 1.65 -9.94
C ILE A 95 20.54 1.89 -11.03
N LEU A 96 19.59 0.97 -11.17
CA LEU A 96 18.50 1.12 -12.14
C LEU A 96 17.62 2.35 -11.83
N ARG A 97 17.26 2.58 -10.57
CA ARG A 97 16.47 3.75 -10.17
C ARG A 97 17.22 5.07 -10.38
N ILE A 98 18.51 5.11 -10.08
CA ILE A 98 19.35 6.28 -10.38
C ILE A 98 19.34 6.57 -11.87
N TRP A 99 19.56 5.54 -12.70
CA TRP A 99 19.55 5.68 -14.16
C TRP A 99 18.20 6.22 -14.67
N VAL A 100 17.06 5.72 -14.14
CA VAL A 100 15.72 6.18 -14.53
C VAL A 100 15.49 7.63 -14.08
N ILE A 101 15.86 8.00 -12.84
CA ILE A 101 15.73 9.38 -12.33
C ILE A 101 16.50 10.36 -13.21
N GLU A 102 17.73 10.03 -13.59
CA GLU A 102 18.54 10.92 -14.46
C GLU A 102 18.02 10.96 -15.91
N ARG A 103 17.36 9.88 -16.37
CA ARG A 103 16.83 9.80 -17.74
C ARG A 103 15.51 10.54 -17.93
N PHE A 104 14.69 10.64 -16.88
CA PHE A 104 13.38 11.25 -16.91
C PHE A 104 13.32 12.50 -16.00
N PRO A 105 13.82 13.67 -16.45
CA PRO A 105 13.83 14.90 -15.67
C PRO A 105 12.42 15.50 -15.60
N ILE A 106 11.67 15.15 -14.57
CA ILE A 106 10.30 15.63 -14.33
C ILE A 106 10.34 16.70 -13.24
N LEU A 107 9.91 17.91 -13.57
CA LEU A 107 9.72 18.98 -12.60
C LEU A 107 8.40 18.79 -11.84
N PRO A 108 8.34 19.14 -10.55
CA PRO A 108 7.11 19.06 -9.79
C PRO A 108 6.03 20.00 -10.37
N SER A 109 4.80 19.49 -10.52
CA SER A 109 3.61 20.30 -10.85
C SER A 109 2.42 19.79 -10.05
N SER A 110 1.31 20.54 -9.99
CA SER A 110 0.12 20.19 -9.21
C SER A 110 0.48 19.86 -7.75
N ASP A 111 -0.04 18.79 -7.17
CA ASP A 111 0.23 18.33 -5.79
C ASP A 111 1.72 18.21 -5.48
N TYR A 112 2.52 17.74 -6.45
CA TYR A 112 3.96 17.53 -6.27
C TYR A 112 4.71 18.85 -6.10
N GLN A 113 4.24 19.92 -6.75
CA GLN A 113 4.76 21.27 -6.55
C GLN A 113 4.40 21.80 -5.16
N VAL A 114 3.18 21.57 -4.71
CA VAL A 114 2.74 21.91 -3.34
C VAL A 114 3.64 21.23 -2.31
N TYR A 115 3.91 19.93 -2.49
CA TYR A 115 4.82 19.21 -1.58
C TYR A 115 6.20 19.83 -1.50
N PHE A 116 6.79 20.19 -2.63
CA PHE A 116 8.11 20.82 -2.67
C PHE A 116 8.11 22.19 -1.99
N GLN A 117 7.14 23.06 -2.32
CA GLN A 117 7.07 24.43 -1.82
C GLN A 117 6.73 24.47 -0.33
N VAL A 118 5.78 23.66 0.13
CA VAL A 118 5.47 23.54 1.58
C VAL A 118 6.67 23.01 2.35
N ALA A 119 7.42 22.04 1.81
CA ALA A 119 8.64 21.55 2.45
C ALA A 119 9.73 22.63 2.55
N GLU A 120 9.88 23.43 1.49
CA GLU A 120 10.81 24.57 1.49
C GLU A 120 10.41 25.62 2.54
N LEU A 121 9.12 26.02 2.60
CA LEU A 121 8.60 26.95 3.59
C LEU A 121 8.78 26.43 5.03
N LEU A 122 8.49 25.15 5.26
CA LEU A 122 8.73 24.50 6.57
C LEU A 122 10.20 24.49 6.95
N SER A 123 11.09 24.20 6.00
CA SER A 123 12.54 24.19 6.27
C SER A 123 13.08 25.55 6.71
N LYS A 124 12.49 26.63 6.19
CA LYS A 124 12.82 28.03 6.49
C LYS A 124 12.02 28.62 7.66
N GLY A 125 11.07 27.87 8.25
CA GLY A 125 10.18 28.35 9.32
C GLY A 125 9.19 29.43 8.86
N LYS A 126 8.85 29.48 7.58
CA LYS A 126 8.01 30.52 6.96
C LYS A 126 6.60 30.05 6.56
N LEU A 127 6.22 28.83 6.87
CA LEU A 127 4.91 28.28 6.45
C LEU A 127 3.75 29.13 7.00
N GLY A 128 3.76 29.50 8.28
CA GLY A 128 2.67 30.23 8.92
C GLY A 128 2.41 31.65 8.39
N THR A 129 3.28 32.18 7.53
CA THR A 129 3.12 33.49 6.86
C THR A 129 2.88 33.36 5.36
N SER A 130 2.57 32.16 4.87
CA SER A 130 2.39 31.88 3.45
C SER A 130 0.92 31.71 3.07
N ASP A 131 0.62 31.90 1.79
CA ASP A 131 -0.71 31.68 1.21
C ASP A 131 -1.13 30.20 1.25
N TYR A 132 -0.19 29.27 1.55
CA TYR A 132 -0.50 27.86 1.71
C TYR A 132 -1.29 27.53 2.98
N CYS A 133 -1.40 28.44 3.96
CA CYS A 133 -2.13 28.18 5.19
C CYS A 133 -3.60 27.85 4.95
N SER A 134 -4.28 28.59 4.07
CA SER A 134 -5.67 28.33 3.67
C SER A 134 -5.81 26.98 2.95
N TYR A 135 -4.95 26.73 1.97
CA TYR A 135 -4.94 25.47 1.22
C TYR A 135 -4.73 24.24 2.14
N ILE A 136 -3.82 24.37 3.12
CA ILE A 136 -3.58 23.30 4.11
C ILE A 136 -4.79 23.13 5.04
N ALA A 137 -5.51 24.20 5.37
CA ALA A 137 -6.73 24.08 6.16
C ALA A 137 -7.81 23.28 5.42
N GLU A 138 -7.93 23.46 4.09
CA GLU A 138 -8.82 22.68 3.23
C GLU A 138 -8.32 21.24 3.04
N PHE A 139 -7.00 21.03 2.91
CA PHE A 139 -6.34 19.76 2.61
C PHE A 139 -5.20 19.43 3.59
N PRO A 140 -5.49 19.11 4.86
CA PRO A 140 -4.45 18.92 5.90
C PRO A 140 -3.46 17.79 5.61
N HIS A 141 -3.83 16.82 4.80
CA HIS A 141 -2.99 15.68 4.43
C HIS A 141 -1.77 16.05 3.60
N VAL A 142 -1.75 17.24 3.00
CA VAL A 142 -0.60 17.71 2.21
C VAL A 142 0.61 18.13 3.05
N VAL A 143 0.52 18.13 4.40
CA VAL A 143 1.64 18.57 5.27
C VAL A 143 2.57 17.42 5.67
N GLY A 144 2.07 16.21 5.80
CA GLY A 144 2.86 15.12 6.40
C GLY A 144 4.12 14.76 5.62
N PHE A 145 4.02 14.57 4.31
CA PHE A 145 5.19 14.33 3.46
C PHE A 145 6.12 15.53 3.38
N PRO A 146 5.66 16.77 3.12
CA PRO A 146 6.47 17.97 3.18
C PRO A 146 7.20 18.18 4.50
N PHE A 147 6.58 17.84 5.63
CA PHE A 147 7.27 17.91 6.92
C PHE A 147 8.51 17.02 6.95
N ILE A 148 8.40 15.76 6.51
CA ILE A 148 9.55 14.84 6.44
C ILE A 148 10.60 15.39 5.46
N LEU A 149 10.16 15.85 4.28
CA LEU A 149 11.05 16.43 3.27
C LEU A 149 11.75 17.71 3.76
N SER A 150 11.08 18.51 4.60
CA SER A 150 11.64 19.73 5.18
C SER A 150 12.83 19.44 6.11
N LEU A 151 12.82 18.30 6.80
CA LEU A 151 13.96 17.88 7.63
C LEU A 151 15.20 17.60 6.77
N LEU A 152 15.00 16.98 5.59
CA LEU A 152 16.08 16.83 4.61
C LEU A 152 16.55 18.19 4.09
N PHE A 153 15.63 19.09 3.73
CA PHE A 153 15.94 20.42 3.18
C PHE A 153 16.68 21.34 4.18
N ARG A 154 16.54 21.13 5.48
CA ARG A 154 17.36 21.82 6.49
C ARG A 154 18.84 21.44 6.40
N ILE A 155 19.15 20.25 5.90
CA ILE A 155 20.52 19.73 5.78
C ILE A 155 21.09 20.02 4.39
N THR A 156 20.30 19.75 3.33
CA THR A 156 20.77 19.83 1.94
C THR A 156 20.50 21.16 1.25
N GLY A 157 19.66 22.02 1.84
CA GLY A 157 18.94 23.06 1.14
C GLY A 157 17.79 22.50 0.29
N PRO A 158 16.83 23.35 -0.16
CA PRO A 158 15.75 22.94 -1.06
C PRO A 158 16.32 22.45 -2.40
N SER A 159 16.17 21.16 -2.68
CA SER A 159 16.67 20.53 -3.90
C SER A 159 15.74 19.43 -4.35
N LEU A 160 15.23 19.54 -5.57
CA LEU A 160 14.40 18.48 -6.18
C LEU A 160 15.16 17.14 -6.23
N LYS A 161 16.44 17.19 -6.64
CA LYS A 161 17.28 16.01 -6.77
C LYS A 161 17.48 15.31 -5.43
N ALA A 162 17.71 16.08 -4.36
CA ALA A 162 17.79 15.54 -3.00
C ALA A 162 16.47 14.86 -2.59
N GLY A 163 15.31 15.46 -2.91
CA GLY A 163 13.99 14.88 -2.66
C GLY A 163 13.76 13.58 -3.42
N LEU A 164 14.12 13.52 -4.71
CA LEU A 164 14.01 12.30 -5.52
C LEU A 164 14.90 11.16 -5.00
N TYR A 165 16.13 11.45 -4.59
CA TYR A 165 17.01 10.44 -3.99
C TYR A 165 16.53 10.00 -2.61
N PHE A 166 15.91 10.88 -1.84
CA PHE A 166 15.27 10.50 -0.58
C PHE A 166 14.08 9.55 -0.84
N ASN A 167 13.22 9.84 -1.83
CA ASN A 167 12.15 8.94 -2.25
C ASN A 167 12.69 7.59 -2.76
N MET A 168 13.79 7.60 -3.50
CA MET A 168 14.47 6.39 -3.93
C MET A 168 14.94 5.55 -2.73
N ALA A 169 15.54 6.17 -1.72
CA ALA A 169 15.97 5.48 -0.50
C ALA A 169 14.77 4.85 0.24
N ALA A 170 13.65 5.56 0.35
CA ALA A 170 12.39 5.04 0.91
C ALA A 170 11.85 3.86 0.08
N SER A 171 11.91 3.95 -1.26
CA SER A 171 11.51 2.85 -2.15
C SER A 171 12.41 1.62 -1.98
N LEU A 172 13.73 1.78 -1.87
CA LEU A 172 14.66 0.67 -1.61
C LEU A 172 14.43 0.03 -0.23
N LEU A 173 14.11 0.84 0.78
CA LEU A 173 13.72 0.32 2.09
C LEU A 173 12.40 -0.45 2.02
N SER A 174 11.45 -0.01 1.17
CA SER A 174 10.20 -0.75 0.89
C SER A 174 10.49 -2.11 0.24
N VAL A 175 11.44 -2.18 -0.71
CA VAL A 175 11.93 -3.44 -1.29
C VAL A 175 12.48 -4.37 -0.21
N PHE A 176 13.31 -3.85 0.69
CA PHE A 176 13.86 -4.63 1.81
C PHE A 176 12.78 -5.10 2.78
N LEU A 177 11.81 -4.23 3.13
CA LEU A 177 10.70 -4.59 4.01
C LEU A 177 9.79 -5.66 3.37
N THR A 178 9.51 -5.57 2.08
CA THR A 178 8.76 -6.58 1.32
C THR A 178 9.45 -7.95 1.42
N TYR A 179 10.77 -8.00 1.20
CA TYR A 179 11.58 -9.18 1.45
C TYR A 179 11.45 -9.69 2.89
N ARG A 180 11.61 -8.81 3.89
CA ARG A 180 11.58 -9.18 5.31
C ARG A 180 10.24 -9.75 5.74
N ILE A 181 9.14 -9.15 5.28
CA ILE A 181 7.78 -9.62 5.57
C ILE A 181 7.57 -10.99 4.94
N SER A 182 7.82 -11.13 3.63
CA SER A 182 7.66 -12.39 2.93
C SER A 182 8.55 -13.50 3.51
N ARG A 183 9.82 -13.20 3.79
CA ARG A 183 10.74 -14.14 4.44
C ARG A 183 10.23 -14.62 5.81
N THR A 184 9.59 -13.73 6.56
CA THR A 184 8.99 -14.09 7.85
C THR A 184 7.77 -14.99 7.68
N LEU A 185 6.96 -14.79 6.66
CA LEU A 185 5.71 -15.52 6.42
C LEU A 185 5.93 -16.88 5.75
N CYS A 186 6.77 -16.95 4.74
CA CYS A 186 6.94 -18.14 3.90
C CYS A 186 8.41 -18.57 3.66
N GLY A 187 9.34 -18.09 4.48
CA GLY A 187 10.72 -18.55 4.45
C GLY A 187 11.61 -17.86 3.40
N ARG A 188 12.81 -18.43 3.19
CA ARG A 188 13.86 -17.81 2.37
C ARG A 188 13.47 -17.68 0.91
N LEU A 189 12.93 -18.74 0.33
CA LEU A 189 12.55 -18.78 -1.09
C LEU A 189 11.51 -17.69 -1.40
N GLY A 190 10.41 -17.65 -0.63
CA GLY A 190 9.40 -16.61 -0.80
C GLY A 190 9.97 -15.20 -0.57
N GLY A 191 10.87 -15.04 0.42
CA GLY A 191 11.55 -13.76 0.64
C GLY A 191 12.33 -13.28 -0.59
N VAL A 192 13.12 -14.15 -1.22
CA VAL A 192 13.91 -13.80 -2.42
C VAL A 192 13.01 -13.51 -3.61
N ILE A 193 11.91 -14.26 -3.79
CA ILE A 193 10.95 -13.99 -4.87
C ILE A 193 10.30 -12.60 -4.68
N ALA A 194 9.84 -12.29 -3.48
CA ALA A 194 9.26 -10.98 -3.18
C ALA A 194 10.29 -9.85 -3.33
N LEU A 195 11.56 -10.10 -2.97
CA LEU A 195 12.66 -9.15 -3.18
C LEU A 195 12.84 -8.83 -4.66
N LEU A 196 12.93 -9.85 -5.51
CA LEU A 196 13.12 -9.67 -6.95
C LEU A 196 11.92 -8.94 -7.59
N ALA A 197 10.70 -9.34 -7.24
CA ALA A 197 9.50 -8.66 -7.70
C ALA A 197 9.51 -7.17 -7.32
N ALA A 198 9.74 -6.83 -6.04
CA ALA A 198 9.74 -5.44 -5.59
C ALA A 198 10.95 -4.63 -6.10
N ALA A 199 12.13 -5.26 -6.25
CA ALA A 199 13.34 -4.58 -6.73
C ALA A 199 13.20 -4.09 -8.18
N PHE A 200 12.52 -4.86 -9.04
CA PHE A 200 12.44 -4.63 -10.48
C PHE A 200 11.04 -4.33 -10.99
N TRP A 201 10.13 -3.88 -10.13
CA TRP A 201 8.77 -3.52 -10.51
C TRP A 201 8.74 -2.23 -11.33
N PRO A 202 8.36 -2.28 -12.64
CA PRO A 202 8.61 -1.17 -13.55
C PRO A 202 7.87 0.10 -13.18
N SER A 203 6.57 0.02 -12.79
CA SER A 203 5.80 1.21 -12.44
C SER A 203 6.35 1.91 -11.19
N GLN A 204 6.80 1.17 -10.16
CA GLN A 204 7.41 1.77 -8.98
C GLN A 204 8.78 2.40 -9.24
N ILE A 205 9.53 1.86 -10.20
CA ILE A 205 10.82 2.43 -10.63
C ILE A 205 10.59 3.73 -11.38
N LEU A 206 9.70 3.72 -12.38
CA LEU A 206 9.40 4.91 -13.19
C LEU A 206 8.77 6.03 -12.34
N TYR A 207 7.87 5.69 -11.41
CA TYR A 207 7.25 6.67 -10.51
C TYR A 207 8.24 7.33 -9.56
N GLY A 208 9.40 6.73 -9.33
CA GLY A 208 10.51 7.32 -8.59
C GLY A 208 11.10 8.59 -9.22
N THR A 209 10.74 8.93 -10.46
CA THR A 209 11.12 10.18 -11.13
C THR A 209 10.23 11.37 -10.70
N ILE A 210 9.16 11.12 -9.97
CA ILE A 210 8.19 12.11 -9.50
C ILE A 210 8.38 12.33 -8.00
N LEU A 211 8.41 13.59 -7.56
CA LEU A 211 8.53 13.92 -6.12
C LEU A 211 7.18 13.70 -5.41
N ALA A 212 6.82 12.45 -5.19
CA ALA A 212 5.53 12.03 -4.68
C ALA A 212 5.61 11.51 -3.23
N SER A 213 4.51 11.54 -2.50
CA SER A 213 4.43 11.05 -1.13
C SER A 213 4.35 9.52 -1.01
N GLU A 214 3.98 8.82 -2.10
CA GLU A 214 3.74 7.40 -2.14
C GLU A 214 4.94 6.52 -1.73
N PRO A 215 6.20 6.80 -2.17
CA PRO A 215 7.34 5.98 -1.75
C PRO A 215 7.59 6.01 -0.25
N VAL A 216 7.52 7.19 0.36
CA VAL A 216 7.71 7.36 1.82
C VAL A 216 6.54 6.75 2.58
N PHE A 217 5.32 7.00 2.15
CA PHE A 217 4.12 6.38 2.73
C PHE A 217 4.20 4.86 2.71
N THR A 218 4.54 4.26 1.56
CA THR A 218 4.63 2.80 1.40
C THR A 218 5.71 2.21 2.31
N CYS A 219 6.85 2.88 2.44
CA CYS A 219 7.90 2.47 3.35
C CYS A 219 7.41 2.42 4.81
N MET A 220 6.77 3.50 5.29
CA MET A 220 6.23 3.57 6.65
C MET A 220 5.10 2.55 6.85
N PHE A 221 4.24 2.37 5.87
CA PHE A 221 3.13 1.43 5.88
C PHE A 221 3.63 -0.02 5.98
N LEU A 222 4.61 -0.42 5.18
CA LEU A 222 5.24 -1.74 5.24
C LEU A 222 5.98 -1.96 6.56
N PHE A 223 6.60 -0.91 7.12
CA PHE A 223 7.23 -1.01 8.43
C PHE A 223 6.20 -1.30 9.53
N CYS A 224 5.03 -0.66 9.48
CA CYS A 224 3.92 -0.97 10.39
C CYS A 224 3.42 -2.41 10.23
N ILE A 225 3.28 -2.90 8.98
CA ILE A 225 2.91 -4.31 8.71
C ILE A 225 3.97 -5.25 9.27
N TRP A 226 5.24 -4.98 9.03
CA TRP A 226 6.34 -5.78 9.53
C TRP A 226 6.34 -5.84 11.06
N LEU A 227 6.14 -4.70 11.73
CA LEU A 227 6.05 -4.62 13.19
C LEU A 227 4.84 -5.41 13.71
N PHE A 228 3.68 -5.30 13.08
CA PHE A 228 2.49 -6.09 13.43
C PHE A 228 2.75 -7.60 13.32
N ILE A 229 3.33 -8.04 12.19
CA ILE A 229 3.67 -9.46 11.97
C ILE A 229 4.68 -9.94 13.00
N TYR A 230 5.67 -9.11 13.34
CA TYR A 230 6.66 -9.42 14.37
C TYR A 230 6.01 -9.60 15.75
N LEU A 231 5.15 -8.69 16.16
CA LEU A 231 4.35 -8.77 17.39
C LEU A 231 3.52 -10.05 17.46
N PHE A 232 3.02 -10.49 16.30
CA PHE A 232 2.14 -11.64 16.20
C PHE A 232 2.90 -12.97 16.24
N ARG A 233 4.06 -13.05 15.56
CA ARG A 233 4.80 -14.30 15.35
C ARG A 233 5.74 -14.67 16.50
N TYR A 234 6.18 -13.69 17.28
CA TYR A 234 7.15 -13.89 18.35
C TYR A 234 6.62 -13.49 19.74
N PRO A 235 5.44 -13.96 20.15
CA PRO A 235 4.87 -13.59 21.45
C PRO A 235 5.77 -14.05 22.61
N ALA A 236 6.46 -15.18 22.47
CA ALA A 236 7.34 -15.73 23.50
C ALA A 236 8.68 -15.00 23.68
N LYS A 237 9.17 -14.29 22.64
CA LYS A 237 10.37 -13.43 22.78
C LYS A 237 10.07 -12.13 23.52
N LEU A 238 8.81 -11.78 23.66
CA LEU A 238 8.30 -10.64 24.41
C LEU A 238 7.87 -11.09 25.81
N ASN A 239 8.73 -11.85 26.50
CA ASN A 239 8.46 -12.46 27.82
C ASN A 239 8.02 -11.49 28.92
N HIS A 240 7.95 -10.19 28.63
CA HIS A 240 7.42 -9.17 29.50
C HIS A 240 6.18 -8.53 28.88
N ILE A 241 5.06 -8.55 29.60
CA ILE A 241 3.81 -7.86 29.26
C ILE A 241 4.09 -6.40 28.84
N GLU A 242 5.01 -5.75 29.54
CA GLU A 242 5.46 -4.38 29.28
C GLU A 242 6.00 -4.20 27.86
N GLY A 243 6.85 -5.11 27.37
CA GLY A 243 7.38 -5.05 26.01
C GLY A 243 6.31 -5.18 24.92
N SER A 244 5.29 -6.01 25.17
CA SER A 244 4.16 -6.13 24.24
C SER A 244 3.28 -4.88 24.19
N ILE A 245 3.07 -4.22 25.34
CA ILE A 245 2.31 -2.96 25.44
C ILE A 245 3.07 -1.84 24.74
N ILE A 246 4.37 -1.68 25.01
CA ILE A 246 5.22 -0.67 24.36
C ILE A 246 5.18 -0.79 22.84
N LEU A 247 5.26 -2.01 22.32
CA LEU A 247 5.20 -2.23 20.86
C LEU A 247 3.80 -1.95 20.29
N CYS A 248 2.72 -2.20 21.04
CA CYS A 248 1.37 -1.80 20.63
C CYS A 248 1.23 -0.27 20.59
N VAL A 249 1.74 0.44 21.60
CA VAL A 249 1.80 1.90 21.61
C VAL A 249 2.59 2.41 20.41
N LEU A 250 3.78 1.87 20.20
CA LEU A 250 4.64 2.24 19.07
C LEU A 250 3.92 2.00 17.72
N LEU A 251 3.24 0.87 17.57
CA LEU A 251 2.50 0.58 16.35
C LEU A 251 1.36 1.60 16.12
N GLY A 252 0.60 1.95 17.16
CA GLY A 252 -0.46 2.98 17.07
C GLY A 252 0.10 4.34 16.67
N VAL A 253 1.21 4.76 17.29
CA VAL A 253 1.91 6.01 16.94
C VAL A 253 2.42 5.98 15.50
N LEU A 254 3.07 4.90 15.08
CA LEU A 254 3.60 4.76 13.71
C LEU A 254 2.50 4.77 12.66
N ILE A 255 1.36 4.09 12.90
CA ILE A 255 0.21 4.14 11.98
C ILE A 255 -0.33 5.57 11.92
N SER A 256 -0.40 6.32 13.03
CA SER A 256 -0.83 7.72 13.04
C SER A 256 0.11 8.62 12.24
N LEU A 257 1.42 8.49 12.42
CA LEU A 257 2.41 9.25 11.62
C LEU A 257 2.35 8.88 10.13
N THR A 258 2.12 7.60 9.81
CA THR A 258 1.90 7.15 8.43
C THR A 258 0.62 7.77 7.86
N ASN A 259 -0.44 7.87 8.68
CA ASN A 259 -1.71 8.48 8.29
C ASN A 259 -1.59 9.99 8.06
N ALA A 260 -0.67 10.66 8.77
CA ALA A 260 -0.36 12.07 8.52
C ALA A 260 0.32 12.28 7.15
N VAL A 261 1.08 11.30 6.64
CA VAL A 261 1.65 11.33 5.28
C VAL A 261 0.58 11.08 4.22
N ARG A 262 -0.30 10.07 4.43
CA ARG A 262 -1.47 9.81 3.59
C ARG A 262 -2.59 9.16 4.41
N PRO A 263 -3.83 9.67 4.34
CA PRO A 263 -4.94 9.21 5.20
C PRO A 263 -5.37 7.75 4.95
N GLN A 264 -4.85 7.12 3.91
CA GLN A 264 -5.09 5.69 3.61
C GLN A 264 -4.51 4.73 4.67
N ALA A 265 -3.63 5.17 5.58
CA ALA A 265 -3.15 4.32 6.67
C ALA A 265 -4.24 3.92 7.68
N ILE A 266 -5.39 4.59 7.67
CA ILE A 266 -6.59 4.16 8.41
C ILE A 266 -7.03 2.74 8.03
N ILE A 267 -6.80 2.32 6.78
CA ILE A 267 -7.08 0.96 6.30
C ILE A 267 -6.26 -0.07 7.09
N LEU A 268 -4.97 0.24 7.31
CA LEU A 268 -4.11 -0.63 8.11
C LEU A 268 -4.55 -0.69 9.57
N LEU A 269 -4.94 0.45 10.16
CA LEU A 269 -5.48 0.47 11.52
C LEU A 269 -6.68 -0.45 11.66
N ILE A 270 -7.65 -0.33 10.75
CA ILE A 270 -8.85 -1.17 10.72
C ILE A 270 -8.47 -2.65 10.54
N ALA A 271 -7.60 -2.96 9.58
CA ALA A 271 -7.15 -4.32 9.31
C ALA A 271 -6.47 -4.96 10.54
N VAL A 272 -5.59 -4.22 11.21
CA VAL A 272 -4.91 -4.66 12.43
C VAL A 272 -5.91 -4.91 13.56
N ILE A 273 -6.84 -3.98 13.79
CA ILE A 273 -7.88 -4.12 14.83
C ILE A 273 -8.75 -5.34 14.55
N LEU A 274 -9.24 -5.51 13.31
CA LEU A 274 -10.05 -6.67 12.92
C LEU A 274 -9.28 -7.98 13.12
N CYS A 275 -8.01 -8.03 12.73
CA CYS A 275 -7.17 -9.20 12.97
C CYS A 275 -7.03 -9.50 14.46
N LEU A 276 -6.75 -8.50 15.30
CA LEU A 276 -6.57 -8.71 16.75
C LEU A 276 -7.84 -9.15 17.46
N ILE A 277 -9.02 -8.63 17.05
CA ILE A 277 -10.30 -9.01 17.64
C ILE A 277 -10.73 -10.42 17.19
N THR A 278 -10.51 -10.75 15.92
CA THR A 278 -10.95 -12.04 15.36
C THR A 278 -9.99 -13.18 15.63
N MET A 279 -8.72 -12.88 15.80
CA MET A 279 -7.68 -13.88 16.11
C MET A 279 -7.57 -14.06 17.64
N ARG A 280 -7.90 -15.24 18.14
CA ARG A 280 -7.43 -15.64 19.48
C ARG A 280 -5.94 -15.91 19.38
N VAL A 281 -5.11 -14.98 19.84
CA VAL A 281 -3.68 -15.23 20.02
C VAL A 281 -3.57 -16.38 21.02
N GLN A 282 -3.17 -17.56 20.55
CA GLN A 282 -2.84 -18.68 21.43
C GLN A 282 -1.50 -18.35 22.09
N PHE A 283 -1.56 -17.87 23.33
CA PHE A 283 -0.38 -17.84 24.18
C PHE A 283 -0.16 -19.24 24.76
N ASP A 284 1.09 -19.65 24.73
CA ASP A 284 1.52 -20.94 25.27
C ASP A 284 1.05 -21.10 26.72
N LYS A 285 0.38 -22.21 27.01
CA LYS A 285 -0.13 -22.57 28.33
C LYS A 285 0.98 -22.85 29.35
N SER A 286 2.26 -22.78 28.94
CA SER A 286 3.39 -23.21 29.78
C SER A 286 3.84 -22.19 30.84
N GLU A 287 3.38 -20.92 30.81
CA GLU A 287 3.73 -19.95 31.84
C GLU A 287 2.69 -19.92 32.98
N LYS A 288 2.87 -20.80 33.92
CA LYS A 288 2.28 -20.69 35.26
C LYS A 288 2.97 -19.54 36.02
N MET A 289 2.11 -18.68 36.59
CA MET A 289 2.37 -17.72 37.67
C MET A 289 2.94 -16.34 37.32
N LEU A 290 2.05 -15.35 37.31
CA LEU A 290 2.08 -14.10 38.09
C LEU A 290 0.74 -13.34 37.90
N ASN A 291 0.09 -12.91 39.02
CA ASN A 291 -1.14 -12.14 39.14
C ASN A 291 -2.19 -12.30 38.01
N GLY A 292 -3.02 -13.35 38.12
CA GLY A 292 -3.83 -13.94 37.04
C GLY A 292 -4.88 -13.04 36.35
N LYS A 293 -5.32 -11.91 36.90
CA LYS A 293 -6.39 -11.09 36.28
C LYS A 293 -5.88 -10.07 35.28
N LEU A 294 -4.78 -9.39 35.54
CA LEU A 294 -4.18 -8.42 34.60
C LEU A 294 -3.49 -9.09 33.43
N ARG A 295 -2.89 -10.27 33.65
CA ARG A 295 -2.30 -11.09 32.56
C ARG A 295 -3.35 -11.57 31.57
N CYS A 296 -4.54 -11.95 32.03
CA CYS A 296 -5.60 -12.44 31.14
C CYS A 296 -6.12 -11.32 30.20
N ALA A 297 -6.21 -10.07 30.68
CA ALA A 297 -6.64 -8.92 29.87
C ALA A 297 -5.57 -8.48 28.85
N ALA A 298 -4.29 -8.39 29.25
CA ALA A 298 -3.19 -7.98 28.37
C ALA A 298 -2.90 -9.01 27.26
N CYS A 299 -3.29 -10.27 27.47
CA CYS A 299 -3.18 -11.34 26.46
C CYS A 299 -4.35 -11.36 25.47
N GLN A 300 -5.43 -10.61 25.71
CA GLN A 300 -6.58 -10.59 24.80
C GLN A 300 -6.36 -9.63 23.65
N GLY A 301 -6.66 -10.07 22.42
CA GLY A 301 -6.47 -9.27 21.22
C GLY A 301 -7.20 -7.93 21.23
N TRP A 302 -8.41 -7.87 21.84
CA TRP A 302 -9.19 -6.64 21.98
C TRP A 302 -8.49 -5.57 22.86
N PHE A 303 -7.76 -5.98 23.90
CA PHE A 303 -7.03 -5.03 24.75
C PHE A 303 -5.85 -4.39 23.98
N ARG A 304 -5.12 -5.18 23.20
CA ARG A 304 -4.06 -4.68 22.30
C ARG A 304 -4.64 -3.76 21.23
N ALA A 305 -5.78 -4.13 20.66
CA ALA A 305 -6.49 -3.30 19.69
C ALA A 305 -6.87 -1.93 20.29
N LEU A 306 -7.34 -1.90 21.54
CA LEU A 306 -7.63 -0.64 22.25
C LEU A 306 -6.36 0.20 22.47
N ILE A 307 -5.25 -0.40 22.90
CA ILE A 307 -3.98 0.34 23.08
C ILE A 307 -3.53 0.97 21.76
N ILE A 308 -3.56 0.22 20.66
CA ILE A 308 -3.20 0.71 19.33
C ILE A 308 -4.12 1.86 18.93
N LEU A 309 -5.44 1.69 19.10
CA LEU A 309 -6.44 2.71 18.77
C LEU A 309 -6.23 4.00 19.57
N PHE A 310 -6.10 3.91 20.91
CA PHE A 310 -5.87 5.08 21.74
C PHE A 310 -4.55 5.78 21.43
N SER A 311 -3.48 5.03 21.21
CA SER A 311 -2.18 5.60 20.83
C SER A 311 -2.25 6.30 19.48
N PHE A 312 -2.97 5.72 18.51
CA PHE A 312 -3.25 6.34 17.22
C PHE A 312 -4.03 7.65 17.40
N MET A 313 -5.11 7.65 18.18
CA MET A 313 -5.96 8.83 18.39
C MET A 313 -5.17 9.97 19.06
N ILE A 314 -4.43 9.66 20.13
CA ILE A 314 -3.63 10.66 20.85
C ILE A 314 -2.57 11.26 19.91
N CYS A 315 -1.83 10.44 19.20
CA CYS A 315 -0.79 10.92 18.27
C CYS A 315 -1.40 11.75 17.12
N SER A 316 -2.54 11.32 16.56
CA SER A 316 -3.26 12.03 15.51
C SER A 316 -3.73 13.41 15.97
N GLN A 317 -4.25 13.49 17.21
CA GLN A 317 -4.66 14.77 17.81
C GLN A 317 -3.46 15.70 18.04
N LEU A 318 -2.32 15.18 18.48
CA LEU A 318 -1.09 15.96 18.63
C LEU A 318 -0.60 16.52 17.30
N VAL A 319 -0.59 15.69 16.23
CA VAL A 319 -0.23 16.11 14.88
C VAL A 319 -1.18 17.20 14.36
N SER A 320 -2.50 17.00 14.47
CA SER A 320 -3.50 17.97 14.07
C SER A 320 -3.33 19.30 14.80
N THR A 321 -3.12 19.25 16.12
CA THR A 321 -2.89 20.46 16.93
C THR A 321 -1.60 21.19 16.53
N ALA A 322 -0.54 20.47 16.22
CA ALA A 322 0.73 21.06 15.76
C ALA A 322 0.55 21.77 14.41
N ILE A 323 -0.17 21.15 13.47
CA ILE A 323 -0.47 21.75 12.15
C ILE A 323 -1.33 22.99 12.37
N SER A 324 -2.45 22.91 13.12
CA SER A 324 -3.37 24.03 13.42
C SER A 324 -2.64 25.24 13.99
N LYS A 325 -1.73 25.02 14.93
CA LYS A 325 -0.91 26.10 15.51
C LYS A 325 0.05 26.72 14.48
N THR A 326 0.54 25.94 13.54
CA THR A 326 1.50 26.41 12.53
C THR A 326 0.82 27.27 11.47
N ILE A 327 -0.39 26.88 11.03
CA ILE A 327 -1.11 27.58 9.97
C ILE A 327 -2.11 28.61 10.49
N ALA A 328 -2.32 28.69 11.82
CA ALA A 328 -3.30 29.56 12.48
C ALA A 328 -4.77 29.33 12.03
N TYR A 329 -5.10 28.10 11.61
CA TYR A 329 -6.46 27.65 11.33
C TYR A 329 -6.80 26.45 12.20
N GLU A 330 -8.05 26.38 12.65
CA GLU A 330 -8.55 25.19 13.31
C GLU A 330 -8.76 24.06 12.31
N LEU A 331 -8.10 22.94 12.55
CA LEU A 331 -8.34 21.72 11.79
C LEU A 331 -9.37 20.89 12.55
N PRO A 332 -10.50 20.53 11.94
CA PRO A 332 -11.38 19.54 12.52
C PRO A 332 -10.63 18.22 12.64
N GLY A 333 -10.86 17.45 13.70
CA GLY A 333 -10.14 16.21 14.02
C GLY A 333 -9.83 15.26 12.85
N MET A 334 -9.77 13.96 13.10
CA MET A 334 -9.21 12.96 12.16
C MET A 334 -9.84 12.84 10.76
N SER A 335 -10.95 13.53 10.42
CA SER A 335 -11.70 13.31 9.18
C SER A 335 -11.99 14.57 8.36
N THR A 336 -11.10 15.53 8.34
CA THR A 336 -11.34 16.82 7.68
C THR A 336 -11.65 16.74 6.19
N SER A 337 -10.99 15.84 5.47
CA SER A 337 -11.17 15.76 4.01
C SER A 337 -12.24 14.75 3.56
N PHE A 338 -12.92 14.06 4.48
CA PHE A 338 -13.90 13.03 4.12
C PHE A 338 -15.07 13.57 3.30
N GLY A 339 -15.63 14.73 3.69
CA GLY A 339 -16.77 15.34 3.00
C GLY A 339 -16.47 15.66 1.54
N PHE A 340 -15.32 16.28 1.27
CA PHE A 340 -14.85 16.57 -0.08
C PHE A 340 -14.59 15.30 -0.89
N ASN A 341 -13.81 14.37 -0.35
CA ASN A 341 -13.47 13.14 -1.06
C ASN A 341 -14.70 12.26 -1.36
N LEU A 342 -15.72 12.28 -0.50
CA LEU A 342 -16.99 11.63 -0.78
C LEU A 342 -17.77 12.37 -1.88
N MET A 343 -17.82 13.72 -1.83
CA MET A 343 -18.51 14.53 -2.84
C MET A 343 -17.95 14.26 -4.24
N VAL A 344 -16.63 14.30 -4.38
CA VAL A 344 -15.93 13.95 -5.62
C VAL A 344 -16.19 12.51 -6.00
N GLY A 345 -16.05 11.57 -5.05
CA GLY A 345 -16.17 10.14 -5.29
C GLY A 345 -17.54 9.67 -5.78
N VAL A 346 -18.60 10.41 -5.52
CA VAL A 346 -19.96 10.12 -5.98
C VAL A 346 -20.44 11.04 -7.12
N HIS A 347 -19.53 11.83 -7.72
CA HIS A 347 -19.84 12.69 -8.86
C HIS A 347 -19.80 11.87 -10.16
N ILE A 348 -20.97 11.50 -10.67
CA ILE A 348 -21.11 10.57 -11.81
C ILE A 348 -20.47 11.16 -13.07
N ASP A 349 -20.76 12.42 -13.41
CA ASP A 349 -20.26 13.07 -14.62
C ASP A 349 -18.73 13.22 -14.63
N ALA A 350 -18.13 13.39 -13.45
CA ALA A 350 -16.69 13.42 -13.24
C ALA A 350 -16.08 12.02 -13.04
N LYS A 351 -16.85 10.95 -13.19
CA LYS A 351 -16.43 9.55 -12.98
C LYS A 351 -15.78 9.29 -11.61
N GLY A 352 -16.17 10.07 -10.59
CA GLY A 352 -15.61 9.96 -9.25
C GLY A 352 -14.14 10.37 -9.10
N ALA A 353 -13.60 11.05 -10.10
CA ALA A 353 -12.25 11.61 -10.11
C ALA A 353 -12.28 13.10 -9.75
N TRP A 354 -11.12 13.64 -9.36
CA TRP A 354 -10.98 15.07 -9.09
C TRP A 354 -11.49 15.93 -10.26
N ASN A 355 -12.22 16.98 -9.95
CA ASN A 355 -12.75 17.93 -10.93
C ASN A 355 -12.76 19.35 -10.34
N GLN A 356 -12.64 20.35 -11.22
CA GLN A 356 -12.53 21.76 -10.82
C GLN A 356 -13.81 22.26 -10.15
N GLN A 357 -14.99 21.83 -10.60
CA GLN A 357 -16.28 22.29 -10.05
C GLN A 357 -16.42 21.95 -8.57
N ASP A 358 -16.06 20.73 -8.17
CA ASP A 358 -16.12 20.30 -6.76
C ASP A 358 -15.03 20.98 -5.93
N ALA A 359 -13.84 21.22 -6.51
CA ALA A 359 -12.77 21.97 -5.85
C ALA A 359 -13.17 23.43 -5.59
N ASP A 360 -13.74 24.10 -6.58
CA ASP A 360 -14.23 25.48 -6.44
C ASP A 360 -15.36 25.56 -5.40
N PHE A 361 -16.23 24.56 -5.34
CA PHE A 361 -17.28 24.51 -4.31
C PHE A 361 -16.67 24.47 -2.91
N LEU A 362 -15.70 23.60 -2.63
CA LEU A 362 -15.02 23.53 -1.34
C LEU A 362 -14.37 24.88 -0.98
N THR A 363 -13.57 25.43 -1.89
CA THR A 363 -12.85 26.70 -1.67
C THR A 363 -13.82 27.85 -1.42
N ASN A 364 -14.93 27.95 -2.17
CA ASN A 364 -15.96 28.97 -1.95
C ASN A 364 -16.64 28.82 -0.58
N GLN A 365 -16.95 27.59 -0.15
CA GLN A 365 -17.51 27.33 1.17
C GLN A 365 -16.53 27.67 2.29
N PHE A 366 -15.23 27.38 2.08
CA PHE A 366 -14.20 27.76 3.05
C PHE A 366 -14.03 29.28 3.13
N ALA A 367 -14.00 29.99 1.99
CA ALA A 367 -13.92 31.45 1.95
C ALA A 367 -15.13 32.12 2.66
N ALA A 368 -16.33 31.58 2.47
CA ALA A 368 -17.56 32.11 3.09
C ALA A 368 -17.63 31.86 4.61
N THR A 369 -17.10 30.73 5.09
CA THR A 369 -17.26 30.32 6.49
C THR A 369 -16.01 30.48 7.34
N HIS A 370 -14.85 30.66 6.74
CA HIS A 370 -13.51 30.61 7.34
C HIS A 370 -13.30 29.37 8.24
N SER A 371 -14.00 28.26 7.92
CA SER A 371 -13.98 27.03 8.67
C SER A 371 -13.91 25.81 7.76
N ALA A 372 -12.81 25.07 7.83
CA ALA A 372 -12.64 23.83 7.09
C ALA A 372 -13.71 22.80 7.45
N GLU A 373 -14.11 22.72 8.71
CA GLU A 373 -15.18 21.81 9.17
C GLU A 373 -16.51 22.10 8.47
N LYS A 374 -16.95 23.37 8.45
CA LYS A 374 -18.20 23.76 7.80
C LYS A 374 -18.15 23.55 6.28
N ALA A 375 -17.01 23.85 5.65
CA ALA A 375 -16.83 23.62 4.22
C ALA A 375 -16.94 22.12 3.87
N HIS A 376 -16.29 21.24 4.63
CA HIS A 376 -16.41 19.79 4.42
C HIS A 376 -17.80 19.25 4.78
N GLN A 377 -18.51 19.81 5.75
CA GLN A 377 -19.91 19.46 6.04
C GLN A 377 -20.84 19.86 4.88
N ALA A 378 -20.60 21.01 4.24
CA ALA A 378 -21.33 21.38 3.03
C ALA A 378 -21.07 20.40 1.87
N CYS A 379 -19.82 20.00 1.65
CA CYS A 379 -19.46 18.97 0.68
C CYS A 379 -20.16 17.63 0.99
N LEU A 380 -20.21 17.21 2.26
CA LEU A 380 -20.91 16.01 2.68
C LEU A 380 -22.40 16.08 2.35
N SER A 381 -23.03 17.23 2.55
CA SER A 381 -24.44 17.44 2.21
C SER A 381 -24.72 17.29 0.72
N VAL A 382 -23.83 17.82 -0.14
CA VAL A 382 -23.89 17.63 -1.61
C VAL A 382 -23.71 16.17 -1.97
N ALA A 383 -22.73 15.48 -1.37
CA ALA A 383 -22.50 14.06 -1.60
C ALA A 383 -23.75 13.21 -1.29
N LEU A 384 -24.37 13.43 -0.13
CA LEU A 384 -25.58 12.73 0.27
C LEU A 384 -26.76 13.02 -0.65
N SER A 385 -26.87 14.25 -1.18
CA SER A 385 -27.87 14.61 -2.17
C SER A 385 -27.64 13.86 -3.49
N ARG A 386 -26.40 13.77 -3.99
CA ARG A 386 -26.02 13.00 -5.18
C ARG A 386 -26.39 11.51 -5.02
N ILE A 387 -26.07 10.91 -3.87
CA ILE A 387 -26.42 9.51 -3.59
C ILE A 387 -27.93 9.30 -3.58
N LYS A 388 -28.69 10.21 -2.95
CA LYS A 388 -30.15 10.10 -2.87
C LYS A 388 -30.84 10.27 -4.23
N SER A 389 -30.32 11.18 -5.07
CA SER A 389 -30.92 11.47 -6.40
C SER A 389 -30.72 10.35 -7.40
N ASN A 390 -29.59 9.63 -7.34
CA ASN A 390 -29.30 8.54 -8.29
C ASN A 390 -28.47 7.42 -7.62
N PRO A 391 -29.05 6.61 -6.72
CA PRO A 391 -28.33 5.57 -5.99
C PRO A 391 -27.79 4.46 -6.91
N ILE A 392 -28.51 4.11 -7.98
CA ILE A 392 -28.08 3.10 -8.96
C ILE A 392 -26.89 3.61 -9.77
N GLY A 393 -26.94 4.88 -10.22
CA GLY A 393 -25.81 5.49 -10.91
C GLY A 393 -24.55 5.54 -10.07
N VAL A 394 -24.67 5.87 -8.78
CA VAL A 394 -23.54 5.84 -7.84
C VAL A 394 -23.01 4.42 -7.64
N LEU A 395 -23.86 3.40 -7.57
CA LEU A 395 -23.42 2.00 -7.49
C LEU A 395 -22.65 1.58 -8.74
N ASN A 396 -23.17 1.90 -9.94
CA ASN A 396 -22.48 1.62 -11.20
C ASN A 396 -21.12 2.34 -11.26
N LEU A 397 -21.08 3.62 -10.87
CA LEU A 397 -19.83 4.38 -10.76
C LEU A 397 -18.83 3.69 -9.83
N SER A 398 -19.29 3.13 -8.70
CA SER A 398 -18.41 2.41 -7.77
C SER A 398 -17.73 1.20 -8.43
N LEU A 399 -18.45 0.46 -9.28
CA LEU A 399 -17.91 -0.68 -10.05
C LEU A 399 -16.93 -0.19 -11.15
N GLU A 400 -17.25 0.91 -11.84
CA GLU A 400 -16.34 1.51 -12.82
C GLU A 400 -15.03 1.97 -12.16
N LYS A 401 -15.12 2.64 -11.01
CA LYS A 401 -13.92 3.08 -10.24
C LYS A 401 -13.06 1.88 -9.83
N PHE A 402 -13.67 0.77 -9.43
CA PHE A 402 -12.93 -0.45 -9.15
C PHE A 402 -12.14 -0.91 -10.38
N THR A 403 -12.78 -0.95 -11.55
CA THR A 403 -12.14 -1.31 -12.82
C THR A 403 -10.96 -0.39 -13.16
N PHE A 404 -11.14 0.91 -13.01
CA PHE A 404 -10.08 1.89 -13.30
C PHE A 404 -8.90 1.80 -12.34
N LEU A 405 -9.16 1.48 -11.07
CA LEU A 405 -8.10 1.40 -10.04
C LEU A 405 -7.32 0.08 -10.09
N TRP A 406 -8.00 -1.04 -10.39
CA TRP A 406 -7.42 -2.38 -10.25
C TRP A 406 -7.24 -3.13 -11.58
N GLY A 407 -7.70 -2.57 -12.68
CA GLY A 407 -7.61 -3.24 -13.98
C GLY A 407 -6.24 -3.13 -14.67
N ASN A 408 -5.37 -2.24 -14.21
CA ASN A 408 -4.00 -2.09 -14.75
C ASN A 408 -3.07 -1.46 -13.70
N ASP A 409 -1.78 -1.42 -14.02
CA ASP A 409 -0.74 -0.78 -13.21
C ASP A 409 0.08 0.24 -14.04
N ASP A 410 -0.61 1.04 -14.84
CA ASP A 410 -0.01 2.00 -15.78
C ASP A 410 0.13 3.42 -15.22
N TYR A 411 -0.25 3.66 -13.95
CA TYR A 411 -0.26 4.98 -13.33
C TYR A 411 1.07 5.73 -13.48
N ALA A 412 2.20 5.03 -13.38
CA ALA A 412 3.52 5.66 -13.51
C ALA A 412 3.79 6.11 -14.94
N ALA A 413 3.41 5.29 -15.93
CA ALA A 413 3.51 5.62 -17.35
C ALA A 413 2.62 6.80 -17.72
N SER A 414 1.37 6.79 -17.25
CA SER A 414 0.41 7.87 -17.49
C SER A 414 0.90 9.19 -16.91
N TRP A 415 1.33 9.21 -15.64
CA TRP A 415 1.82 10.43 -14.99
C TRP A 415 3.14 10.91 -15.56
N ALA A 416 4.11 10.02 -15.80
CA ALA A 416 5.40 10.42 -16.40
C ALA A 416 5.21 10.99 -17.80
N THR A 417 4.38 10.36 -18.65
CA THR A 417 4.07 10.86 -19.99
C THR A 417 3.40 12.23 -19.92
N PHE A 418 2.36 12.37 -19.11
CA PHE A 418 1.63 13.62 -18.95
C PHE A 418 2.54 14.76 -18.49
N LEU A 419 3.35 14.55 -17.45
CA LEU A 419 4.22 15.59 -16.90
C LEU A 419 5.37 15.96 -17.86
N LEU A 420 5.96 14.98 -18.53
CA LEU A 420 7.01 15.23 -19.52
C LEU A 420 6.47 15.99 -20.73
N ASP A 421 5.26 15.65 -21.19
CA ASP A 421 4.61 16.34 -22.31
C ASP A 421 4.29 17.80 -21.96
N GLN A 422 3.67 18.04 -20.82
CA GLN A 422 3.40 19.40 -20.31
C GLN A 422 4.67 20.28 -20.24
N GLN A 423 5.82 19.67 -19.96
CA GLN A 423 7.09 20.37 -19.78
C GLN A 423 7.93 20.44 -21.07
N GLY A 424 7.42 19.92 -22.19
CA GLY A 424 8.17 19.83 -23.44
C GLY A 424 9.39 18.88 -23.39
N ASN A 425 9.40 17.99 -22.41
CA ASN A 425 10.49 17.05 -22.16
C ASN A 425 10.22 15.61 -22.66
N LEU A 426 9.05 15.37 -23.26
CA LEU A 426 8.68 14.05 -23.81
C LEU A 426 9.35 13.84 -25.18
N THR A 427 10.58 13.35 -25.16
CA THR A 427 11.28 12.97 -26.40
C THR A 427 10.74 11.65 -26.95
N SER A 428 10.89 11.42 -28.27
CA SER A 428 10.48 10.17 -28.92
C SER A 428 11.11 8.93 -28.28
N GLU A 429 12.35 9.03 -27.81
CA GLU A 429 13.04 7.94 -27.12
C GLU A 429 12.39 7.62 -25.75
N ARG A 430 12.08 8.64 -24.94
CA ARG A 430 11.40 8.46 -23.65
C ARG A 430 10.01 7.88 -23.85
N GLN A 431 9.27 8.40 -24.82
CA GLN A 431 7.94 7.90 -25.15
C GLN A 431 8.00 6.43 -25.58
N HIS A 432 8.92 6.08 -26.47
CA HIS A 432 9.10 4.69 -26.91
C HIS A 432 9.46 3.76 -25.75
N LEU A 433 10.35 4.19 -24.84
CA LEU A 433 10.72 3.39 -23.67
C LEU A 433 9.51 3.14 -22.76
N ILE A 434 8.72 4.18 -22.43
CA ILE A 434 7.50 4.05 -21.64
C ILE A 434 6.51 3.09 -22.31
N GLN A 435 6.24 3.29 -23.62
CA GLN A 435 5.30 2.45 -24.38
C GLN A 435 5.74 0.99 -24.48
N THR A 436 7.05 0.73 -24.48
CA THR A 436 7.59 -0.63 -24.50
C THR A 436 7.44 -1.33 -23.15
N ILE A 437 7.67 -0.60 -22.06
CA ILE A 437 7.68 -1.20 -20.71
C ILE A 437 6.26 -1.39 -20.16
N THR A 438 5.31 -0.51 -20.50
CA THR A 438 3.96 -0.50 -19.91
C THR A 438 3.20 -1.83 -20.11
N PRO A 439 3.17 -2.47 -21.30
CA PRO A 439 2.51 -3.77 -21.47
C PRO A 439 3.11 -4.85 -20.56
N TRP A 440 4.44 -4.94 -20.51
CA TRP A 440 5.14 -5.89 -19.64
C TRP A 440 4.81 -5.67 -18.15
N ASN A 441 4.72 -4.39 -17.74
CA ASN A 441 4.33 -4.06 -16.38
C ASN A 441 2.92 -4.57 -16.05
N ASN A 442 1.97 -4.40 -16.96
CA ASN A 442 0.60 -4.87 -16.77
C ASN A 442 0.52 -6.40 -16.75
N ASP A 443 1.29 -7.09 -17.58
CA ASP A 443 1.37 -8.56 -17.54
C ASP A 443 1.92 -9.06 -16.19
N ILE A 444 3.01 -8.47 -15.71
CA ILE A 444 3.60 -8.80 -14.41
C ILE A 444 2.58 -8.54 -13.28
N TYR A 445 1.86 -7.41 -13.35
CA TYR A 445 0.81 -7.08 -12.40
C TYR A 445 -0.30 -8.14 -12.35
N LEU A 446 -0.86 -8.51 -13.50
CA LEU A 446 -1.92 -9.50 -13.59
C LEU A 446 -1.47 -10.90 -13.12
N VAL A 447 -0.25 -11.32 -13.48
CA VAL A 447 0.32 -12.57 -12.99
C VAL A 447 0.47 -12.54 -11.46
N THR A 448 0.95 -11.43 -10.91
CA THR A 448 1.13 -11.29 -9.45
C THR A 448 -0.22 -11.29 -8.71
N LEU A 449 -1.21 -10.60 -9.24
CA LEU A 449 -2.58 -10.59 -8.71
C LEU A 449 -3.19 -12.01 -8.78
N PHE A 450 -3.02 -12.71 -9.90
CA PHE A 450 -3.50 -14.07 -10.07
C PHE A 450 -2.87 -15.06 -9.07
N LEU A 451 -1.56 -14.99 -8.87
CA LEU A 451 -0.88 -15.82 -7.87
C LEU A 451 -1.36 -15.48 -6.45
N SER A 452 -1.69 -14.21 -6.18
CA SER A 452 -2.27 -13.81 -4.90
C SER A 452 -3.65 -14.44 -4.67
N ALA A 453 -4.49 -14.51 -5.72
CA ALA A 453 -5.77 -15.22 -5.68
C ALA A 453 -5.58 -16.74 -5.48
N VAL A 454 -4.61 -17.35 -6.14
CA VAL A 454 -4.26 -18.78 -5.91
C VAL A 454 -3.94 -19.04 -4.43
N LEU A 455 -3.22 -18.13 -3.75
CA LEU A 455 -2.98 -18.24 -2.31
C LEU A 455 -4.28 -18.17 -1.50
N GLY A 456 -5.17 -17.25 -1.82
CA GLY A 456 -6.47 -17.14 -1.16
C GLY A 456 -7.26 -18.44 -1.27
N MET A 457 -7.40 -19.00 -2.48
CA MET A 457 -8.07 -20.28 -2.71
C MET A 457 -7.44 -21.43 -1.90
N ARG A 458 -6.11 -21.48 -1.81
CA ARG A 458 -5.39 -22.49 -1.00
C ARG A 458 -5.65 -22.32 0.48
N SER A 459 -5.76 -21.09 0.97
CA SER A 459 -6.03 -20.76 2.37
C SER A 459 -7.42 -21.25 2.83
N PHE A 460 -8.39 -21.40 1.93
CA PHE A 460 -9.68 -22.04 2.25
C PHE A 460 -9.53 -23.47 2.77
N LYS A 461 -8.54 -24.21 2.29
CA LYS A 461 -8.28 -25.59 2.72
C LYS A 461 -7.68 -25.65 4.13
N GLN A 462 -6.82 -24.69 4.46
CA GLN A 462 -6.08 -24.68 5.74
C GLN A 462 -6.90 -24.16 6.92
N ARG A 463 -7.88 -23.29 6.67
CA ARG A 463 -8.84 -22.71 7.67
C ARG A 463 -8.19 -22.12 8.93
N GLU A 464 -6.94 -21.73 8.86
CA GLU A 464 -6.24 -21.10 9.97
C GLU A 464 -6.08 -19.58 9.71
N ILE A 465 -6.37 -18.77 10.74
CA ILE A 465 -6.08 -17.34 10.69
C ILE A 465 -4.62 -17.13 11.06
N GLY A 466 -3.88 -16.58 10.13
CA GLY A 466 -2.53 -16.09 10.35
C GLY A 466 -2.41 -14.59 10.09
N PRO A 467 -1.24 -14.00 10.30
CA PRO A 467 -0.98 -12.59 10.01
C PRO A 467 -1.14 -12.23 8.52
N THR A 468 -1.23 -13.22 7.63
CA THR A 468 -1.50 -13.06 6.19
C THR A 468 -2.84 -12.37 5.92
N HIS A 469 -3.85 -12.57 6.79
CA HIS A 469 -5.16 -11.97 6.61
C HIS A 469 -5.15 -10.43 6.72
N VAL A 470 -4.15 -9.84 7.41
CA VAL A 470 -4.01 -8.38 7.40
C VAL A 470 -3.69 -7.87 6.00
N LEU A 471 -2.91 -8.62 5.22
CA LEU A 471 -2.57 -8.27 3.83
C LEU A 471 -3.80 -8.31 2.93
N MET A 472 -4.64 -9.34 3.07
CA MET A 472 -5.91 -9.45 2.33
C MET A 472 -6.89 -8.33 2.72
N LEU A 473 -7.00 -8.01 4.01
CA LEU A 473 -7.84 -6.92 4.51
C LEU A 473 -7.38 -5.55 4.01
N ILE A 474 -6.07 -5.34 3.80
CA ILE A 474 -5.54 -4.11 3.22
C ILE A 474 -6.06 -3.95 1.78
N PHE A 475 -6.00 -4.98 0.95
CA PHE A 475 -6.55 -4.94 -0.41
C PHE A 475 -8.06 -4.66 -0.39
N ILE A 476 -8.82 -5.46 0.38
CA ILE A 476 -10.28 -5.31 0.52
C ILE A 476 -10.63 -3.89 0.99
N GLY A 477 -9.96 -3.41 2.04
CA GLY A 477 -10.20 -2.07 2.59
C GLY A 477 -9.89 -0.95 1.61
N THR A 478 -8.79 -1.07 0.85
CA THR A 478 -8.44 -0.09 -0.18
C THR A 478 -9.47 -0.09 -1.32
N ALA A 479 -9.90 -1.27 -1.75
CA ALA A 479 -10.92 -1.39 -2.79
C ALA A 479 -12.24 -0.75 -2.35
N LEU A 480 -12.75 -1.12 -1.17
CA LEU A 480 -14.00 -0.56 -0.63
C LEU A 480 -13.91 0.95 -0.42
N LEU A 481 -12.77 1.46 0.07
CA LEU A 481 -12.60 2.89 0.30
C LEU A 481 -12.73 3.69 -0.99
N HIS A 482 -12.02 3.29 -2.05
CA HIS A 482 -12.01 3.99 -3.33
C HIS A 482 -13.20 3.67 -4.24
N MET A 483 -13.97 2.65 -3.96
CA MET A 483 -15.31 2.49 -4.55
C MET A 483 -16.27 3.60 -4.11
N ILE A 484 -16.06 4.18 -2.93
CA ILE A 484 -16.93 5.21 -2.34
C ILE A 484 -16.30 6.60 -2.51
N LEU A 485 -15.05 6.78 -2.10
CA LEU A 485 -14.35 8.07 -2.14
C LEU A 485 -13.73 8.34 -3.50
N GLU A 486 -13.14 9.53 -3.68
CA GLU A 486 -12.32 9.88 -4.84
C GLU A 486 -11.32 8.77 -5.18
N TRP A 487 -11.07 8.56 -6.47
CA TRP A 487 -10.08 7.62 -6.94
C TRP A 487 -9.07 8.30 -7.88
N GLN A 488 -7.85 7.79 -7.87
CA GLN A 488 -6.82 8.02 -8.88
C GLN A 488 -6.06 6.71 -9.11
N ASN A 489 -5.58 6.49 -10.33
CA ASN A 489 -4.88 5.25 -10.69
C ASN A 489 -3.66 4.95 -9.80
N ARG A 490 -2.99 5.97 -9.23
CA ARG A 490 -1.86 5.83 -8.30
C ARG A 490 -2.22 5.36 -6.88
N TYR A 491 -3.51 5.31 -6.51
CA TYR A 491 -3.91 5.01 -5.13
C TYR A 491 -3.73 3.55 -4.73
N HIS A 492 -3.45 2.65 -5.65
CA HIS A 492 -3.06 1.27 -5.36
C HIS A 492 -1.54 1.05 -5.17
N TYR A 493 -0.70 2.08 -5.36
CA TYR A 493 0.76 2.00 -5.27
C TYR A 493 1.27 1.22 -4.06
N PHE A 494 0.76 1.52 -2.87
CA PHE A 494 1.19 0.89 -1.60
C PHE A 494 0.66 -0.53 -1.41
N VAL A 495 -0.31 -0.97 -2.22
CA VAL A 495 -0.86 -2.33 -2.19
C VAL A 495 -0.05 -3.29 -3.06
N LEU A 496 0.69 -2.78 -4.06
CA LEU A 496 1.52 -3.63 -4.92
C LEU A 496 2.49 -4.54 -4.13
N PRO A 497 3.27 -4.05 -3.14
CA PRO A 497 4.09 -4.92 -2.30
C PRO A 497 3.29 -5.98 -1.55
N VAL A 498 2.03 -5.71 -1.21
CA VAL A 498 1.14 -6.70 -0.58
C VAL A 498 0.86 -7.85 -1.53
N PHE A 499 0.55 -7.57 -2.79
CA PHE A 499 0.38 -8.61 -3.81
C PHE A 499 1.68 -9.39 -4.07
N MET A 500 2.83 -8.72 -4.11
CA MET A 500 4.13 -9.40 -4.26
C MET A 500 4.39 -10.39 -3.11
N ILE A 501 4.05 -10.01 -1.89
CA ILE A 501 4.17 -10.89 -0.72
C ILE A 501 3.21 -12.08 -0.85
N LEU A 502 1.93 -11.84 -1.17
CA LEU A 502 0.93 -12.91 -1.32
C LEU A 502 1.30 -13.87 -2.46
N ALA A 503 1.72 -13.35 -3.61
CA ALA A 503 2.17 -14.16 -4.75
C ALA A 503 3.40 -15.02 -4.40
N SER A 504 4.37 -14.44 -3.68
CA SER A 504 5.56 -15.19 -3.23
C SER A 504 5.22 -16.29 -2.22
N MET A 505 4.18 -16.10 -1.39
CA MET A 505 3.66 -17.15 -0.51
C MET A 505 2.99 -18.27 -1.30
N ALA A 506 2.20 -17.95 -2.34
CA ALA A 506 1.62 -18.95 -3.24
C ALA A 506 2.70 -19.82 -3.88
N PHE A 507 3.76 -19.19 -4.37
CA PHE A 507 4.90 -19.91 -4.95
C PHE A 507 5.58 -20.82 -3.92
N ALA A 508 5.85 -20.32 -2.72
CA ALA A 508 6.49 -21.08 -1.66
C ALA A 508 5.63 -22.29 -1.23
N ASP A 509 4.31 -22.14 -1.15
CA ASP A 509 3.39 -23.22 -0.84
C ASP A 509 3.42 -24.32 -1.91
N ILE A 510 3.38 -23.95 -3.20
CA ILE A 510 3.48 -24.91 -4.32
C ILE A 510 4.82 -25.65 -4.27
N TYR A 511 5.91 -24.93 -4.00
CA TYR A 511 7.23 -25.52 -3.85
C TYR A 511 7.28 -26.54 -2.70
N HIS A 512 6.75 -26.20 -1.53
CA HIS A 512 6.74 -27.11 -0.39
C HIS A 512 5.91 -28.38 -0.64
N GLU A 513 4.79 -28.25 -1.36
CA GLU A 513 4.01 -29.43 -1.78
C GLU A 513 4.80 -30.34 -2.74
N ALA A 514 5.52 -29.75 -3.70
CA ALA A 514 6.37 -30.50 -4.63
C ALA A 514 7.49 -31.27 -3.91
N VAL A 515 8.14 -30.63 -2.94
CA VAL A 515 9.16 -31.29 -2.08
C VAL A 515 8.54 -32.44 -1.27
N HIS A 516 7.38 -32.20 -0.66
CA HIS A 516 6.73 -33.18 0.21
C HIS A 516 6.18 -34.40 -0.56
N SER A 517 5.63 -34.19 -1.75
CA SER A 517 5.18 -35.28 -2.63
C SER A 517 6.34 -36.19 -3.05
N ARG A 518 7.50 -35.60 -3.31
CA ARG A 518 8.71 -36.32 -3.69
C ARG A 518 9.26 -37.18 -2.55
N MET A 519 9.34 -36.63 -1.31
CA MET A 519 9.80 -37.39 -0.15
C MET A 519 8.90 -38.58 0.20
N LYS A 520 7.64 -38.60 -0.26
CA LYS A 520 6.73 -39.75 -0.09
C LYS A 520 6.89 -40.77 -1.21
N SER A 521 7.48 -40.43 -2.34
CA SER A 521 7.69 -41.31 -3.50
C SER A 521 9.09 -41.93 -3.53
N SER A 522 10.03 -41.41 -2.77
CA SER A 522 11.36 -41.97 -2.49
C SER A 522 11.33 -42.85 -1.23
#